data_1bbb5921d9ab0c792562101e5cfa038e
#
_entry.id   1bbb5921d9ab0c792562101e5cfa038e
#
_cell.length_a   1.000
_cell.length_b   1.000
_cell.length_c   1.000
_cell.angle_alpha   90.00
_cell.angle_beta   90.00
_cell.angle_gamma   90.00
#
_symmetry.space_group_name_H-M   'P 1'
#
loop_
_entity.id
_entity.type
_entity.pdbx_description
1 polymer ?
#
loop_
_entity_poly.entity_id
_entity_poly.type
_entity_poly.pdbx_seq_one_letter_code
_entity_poly.pdbx_strand_id
1 'polypeptide(L)'
;MVTEESLRNIDIHELLPQQEPFVMVGKLTAFDEKRTMTETVIKEDNIFVFDGVFSAPGLVENIAQTCAARIGYVNKYILKKGIQLGFIGAIRNLEIVGCPKVGDVITTCVTVIDDVLGMTLANGVVTCNGETLATTEIKIAVKEAE
;
A
#
# COMPACT_ATOMS: atom_id res chain seq x y z
N MET A 1 -20.50 10.25 -1.77
CA MET A 1 -19.45 10.25 -2.80
C MET A 1 -18.07 10.26 -2.13
N VAL A 2 -17.19 9.37 -2.58
CA VAL A 2 -15.82 9.30 -2.06
C VAL A 2 -14.99 10.37 -2.75
N THR A 3 -14.40 11.27 -1.96
CA THR A 3 -13.51 12.33 -2.48
C THR A 3 -12.09 12.09 -2.01
N GLU A 4 -11.13 12.65 -2.75
CA GLU A 4 -9.72 12.58 -2.33
C GLU A 4 -9.54 13.20 -0.94
N GLU A 5 -10.18 14.32 -0.67
CA GLU A 5 -10.10 14.99 0.63
C GLU A 5 -10.59 14.09 1.76
N SER A 6 -11.73 13.41 1.57
CA SER A 6 -12.28 12.52 2.58
C SER A 6 -11.36 11.33 2.84
N LEU A 7 -10.72 10.79 1.80
CA LEU A 7 -9.77 9.69 1.92
C LEU A 7 -8.49 10.14 2.65
N ARG A 8 -7.95 11.32 2.31
CA ARG A 8 -6.74 11.85 2.95
C ARG A 8 -6.93 12.12 4.44
N ASN A 9 -8.15 12.39 4.86
CA ASN A 9 -8.48 12.66 6.27
C ASN A 9 -8.59 11.39 7.12
N ILE A 10 -8.63 10.21 6.51
CA ILE A 10 -8.63 8.95 7.24
C ILE A 10 -7.23 8.72 7.83
N ASP A 11 -7.17 8.39 9.12
CA ASP A 11 -5.92 7.95 9.72
C ASP A 11 -5.59 6.56 9.17
N ILE A 12 -4.49 6.45 8.45
CA ILE A 12 -4.09 5.20 7.82
C ILE A 12 -3.94 4.05 8.83
N HIS A 13 -3.61 4.37 10.07
CA HIS A 13 -3.47 3.38 11.13
C HIS A 13 -4.79 2.65 11.43
N GLU A 14 -5.93 3.29 11.12
CA GLU A 14 -7.24 2.65 11.27
C GLU A 14 -7.52 1.59 10.22
N LEU A 15 -6.79 1.61 9.11
CA LEU A 15 -6.99 0.70 7.98
C LEU A 15 -6.01 -0.46 7.97
N LEU A 16 -4.87 -0.32 8.66
CA LEU A 16 -3.78 -1.27 8.61
C LEU A 16 -3.70 -2.11 9.88
N PRO A 17 -3.41 -3.43 9.75
CA PRO A 17 -3.06 -4.24 10.92
C PRO A 17 -1.68 -3.91 11.48
N GLN A 18 -0.79 -3.38 10.65
CA GLN A 18 0.55 -2.97 11.06
C GLN A 18 0.50 -1.74 11.97
N GLN A 19 1.49 -1.62 12.82
CA GLN A 19 1.69 -0.46 13.71
C GLN A 19 3.10 0.08 13.53
N GLU A 20 3.33 1.31 14.00
CA GLU A 20 4.67 1.89 13.96
C GLU A 20 5.66 1.01 14.75
N PRO A 21 6.91 0.88 14.29
CA PRO A 21 7.56 1.59 13.18
C PRO A 21 7.41 0.90 11.80
N PHE A 22 6.49 -0.04 11.67
CA PHE A 22 6.36 -0.89 10.47
C PHE A 22 5.42 -0.32 9.41
N VAL A 23 4.78 0.82 9.65
CA VAL A 23 3.85 1.43 8.68
C VAL A 23 4.64 2.12 7.57
N MET A 24 4.38 1.70 6.31
CA MET A 24 5.08 2.17 5.12
C MET A 24 4.17 2.96 4.17
N VAL A 25 3.01 3.39 4.63
CA VAL A 25 2.03 4.16 3.85
C VAL A 25 1.63 5.39 4.63
N GLY A 26 1.57 6.54 3.95
CA GLY A 26 1.16 7.79 4.59
C GLY A 26 -0.33 8.01 4.57
N LYS A 27 -0.91 8.16 3.38
CA LYS A 27 -2.33 8.51 3.22
C LYS A 27 -2.95 7.79 2.05
N LEU A 28 -4.23 7.45 2.20
CA LEU A 28 -5.07 6.98 1.11
C LEU A 28 -5.52 8.19 0.30
N THR A 29 -5.35 8.15 -1.03
CA THR A 29 -5.66 9.29 -1.89
C THR A 29 -6.72 8.99 -2.95
N ALA A 30 -6.89 7.73 -3.33
CA ALA A 30 -7.92 7.34 -4.29
C ALA A 30 -8.41 5.92 -4.00
N PHE A 31 -9.68 5.69 -4.30
CA PHE A 31 -10.30 4.38 -4.15
C PHE A 31 -11.45 4.26 -5.15
N ASP A 32 -11.45 3.17 -5.91
CA ASP A 32 -12.60 2.74 -6.70
C ASP A 32 -12.66 1.20 -6.70
N GLU A 33 -13.57 0.62 -7.49
CA GLU A 33 -13.79 -0.83 -7.51
C GLU A 33 -12.53 -1.65 -7.78
N LYS A 34 -11.58 -1.10 -8.52
CA LYS A 34 -10.37 -1.83 -8.94
C LYS A 34 -9.08 -1.22 -8.45
N ARG A 35 -9.08 0.09 -8.19
CA ARG A 35 -7.84 0.84 -7.98
C ARG A 35 -7.83 1.54 -6.63
N THR A 36 -6.67 1.52 -6.02
CA THR A 36 -6.40 2.26 -4.78
C THR A 36 -5.07 2.95 -4.91
N MET A 37 -5.00 4.20 -4.48
CA MET A 37 -3.75 4.95 -4.48
C MET A 37 -3.43 5.45 -3.09
N THR A 38 -2.15 5.47 -2.78
CA THR A 38 -1.62 6.03 -1.53
C THR A 38 -0.49 6.99 -1.83
N GLU A 39 -0.22 7.87 -0.90
CA GLU A 39 0.88 8.81 -0.95
C GLU A 39 1.70 8.67 0.32
N THR A 40 3.00 8.64 0.20
CA THR A 40 3.90 8.43 1.34
C THR A 40 5.10 9.36 1.24
N VAL A 41 5.36 10.11 2.31
CA VAL A 41 6.58 10.91 2.45
C VAL A 41 7.66 10.01 3.05
N ILE A 42 8.82 9.98 2.42
CA ILE A 42 9.96 9.20 2.92
C ILE A 42 10.64 9.96 4.05
N LYS A 43 10.56 9.41 5.26
CA LYS A 43 11.07 10.03 6.47
C LYS A 43 12.41 9.43 6.87
N GLU A 44 13.26 10.25 7.47
CA GLU A 44 14.61 9.84 7.88
C GLU A 44 14.62 8.69 8.88
N ASP A 45 13.62 8.64 9.77
CA ASP A 45 13.51 7.62 10.81
C ASP A 45 12.83 6.33 10.35
N ASN A 46 12.48 6.21 9.06
CA ASN A 46 11.86 5.00 8.53
C ASN A 46 12.84 3.83 8.62
N ILE A 47 12.35 2.66 9.08
CA ILE A 47 13.20 1.49 9.31
C ILE A 47 13.81 0.89 8.02
N PHE A 48 13.27 1.23 6.85
CA PHE A 48 13.81 0.80 5.55
C PHE A 48 14.68 1.85 4.88
N VAL A 49 14.96 2.95 5.56
CA VAL A 49 15.87 3.98 5.06
C VAL A 49 17.30 3.66 5.50
N PHE A 50 18.21 3.59 4.52
CA PHE A 50 19.64 3.37 4.73
C PHE A 50 20.41 4.42 3.93
N ASP A 51 21.30 5.14 4.59
CA ASP A 51 22.07 6.23 3.96
C ASP A 51 21.20 7.22 3.17
N GLY A 52 20.06 7.60 3.76
CA GLY A 52 19.15 8.56 3.16
C GLY A 52 18.29 8.04 2.02
N VAL A 53 18.30 6.74 1.76
CA VAL A 53 17.56 6.10 0.65
C VAL A 53 16.58 5.07 1.19
N PHE A 54 15.34 5.15 0.72
CA PHE A 54 14.31 4.15 1.02
C PHE A 54 14.56 2.90 0.17
N SER A 55 14.86 1.80 0.82
CA SER A 55 15.35 0.58 0.17
C SER A 55 14.26 -0.18 -0.60
N ALA A 56 14.69 -1.06 -1.50
CA ALA A 56 13.78 -1.89 -2.29
C ALA A 56 12.79 -2.71 -1.44
N PRO A 57 13.19 -3.37 -0.34
CA PRO A 57 12.22 -4.02 0.54
C PRO A 57 11.15 -3.07 1.08
N GLY A 58 11.51 -1.82 1.34
CA GLY A 58 10.55 -0.79 1.75
C GLY A 58 9.52 -0.51 0.68
N LEU A 59 9.93 -0.45 -0.60
CA LEU A 59 9.02 -0.26 -1.72
C LEU A 59 8.05 -1.43 -1.85
N VAL A 60 8.52 -2.66 -1.70
CA VAL A 60 7.67 -3.86 -1.75
C VAL A 60 6.66 -3.83 -0.61
N GLU A 61 7.10 -3.51 0.60
CA GLU A 61 6.21 -3.41 1.76
C GLU A 61 5.18 -2.29 1.59
N ASN A 62 5.58 -1.16 1.00
CA ASN A 62 4.67 -0.06 0.69
C ASN A 62 3.56 -0.51 -0.27
N ILE A 63 3.88 -1.29 -1.30
CA ILE A 63 2.89 -1.84 -2.22
C ILE A 63 1.94 -2.79 -1.48
N ALA A 64 2.50 -3.70 -0.67
CA ALA A 64 1.71 -4.66 0.09
C ALA A 64 0.76 -3.94 1.06
N GLN A 65 1.24 -2.91 1.74
CA GLN A 65 0.42 -2.14 2.67
C GLN A 65 -0.62 -1.27 1.96
N THR A 66 -0.37 -0.84 0.74
CA THR A 66 -1.39 -0.17 -0.07
C THR A 66 -2.54 -1.14 -0.36
N CYS A 67 -2.23 -2.41 -0.67
CA CYS A 67 -3.25 -3.45 -0.78
C CYS A 67 -3.99 -3.65 0.54
N ALA A 68 -3.27 -3.70 1.66
CA ALA A 68 -3.88 -3.83 2.98
C ALA A 68 -4.78 -2.66 3.32
N ALA A 69 -4.39 -1.44 2.97
CA ALA A 69 -5.20 -0.25 3.18
C ALA A 69 -6.50 -0.32 2.38
N ARG A 70 -6.46 -0.84 1.14
CA ARG A 70 -7.65 -1.08 0.35
C ARG A 70 -8.60 -2.05 1.07
N ILE A 71 -8.08 -3.17 1.52
CA ILE A 71 -8.86 -4.18 2.25
C ILE A 71 -9.46 -3.57 3.52
N GLY A 72 -8.66 -2.82 4.27
CA GLY A 72 -9.12 -2.14 5.49
C GLY A 72 -10.22 -1.12 5.22
N TYR A 73 -10.09 -0.35 4.13
CA TYR A 73 -11.11 0.60 3.72
C TYR A 73 -12.44 -0.11 3.38
N VAL A 74 -12.37 -1.16 2.57
CA VAL A 74 -13.55 -1.94 2.21
C VAL A 74 -14.21 -2.53 3.46
N ASN A 75 -13.42 -3.12 4.34
CA ASN A 75 -13.96 -3.74 5.56
C ASN A 75 -14.59 -2.72 6.51
N LYS A 76 -13.94 -1.59 6.72
CA LYS A 76 -14.41 -0.59 7.68
C LYS A 76 -15.58 0.23 7.16
N TYR A 77 -15.51 0.71 5.92
CA TYR A 77 -16.44 1.70 5.38
C TYR A 77 -17.52 1.12 4.47
N ILE A 78 -17.32 -0.05 3.91
CA ILE A 78 -18.29 -0.68 2.99
C ILE A 78 -18.96 -1.87 3.64
N LEU A 79 -18.19 -2.83 4.15
CA LEU A 79 -18.73 -4.07 4.73
C LEU A 79 -19.00 -3.98 6.23
N LYS A 80 -18.51 -2.96 6.90
CA LYS A 80 -18.63 -2.76 8.34
C LYS A 80 -18.10 -3.94 9.15
N LYS A 81 -16.95 -4.46 8.74
CA LYS A 81 -16.23 -5.53 9.40
C LYS A 81 -15.01 -4.99 10.15
N GLY A 82 -14.40 -5.84 10.96
CA GLY A 82 -13.11 -5.53 11.60
C GLY A 82 -11.93 -5.67 10.63
N ILE A 83 -10.75 -5.34 11.13
CA ILE A 83 -9.50 -5.45 10.38
C ILE A 83 -9.18 -6.93 10.16
N GLN A 84 -8.78 -7.26 8.93
CA GLN A 84 -8.29 -8.59 8.56
C GLN A 84 -6.79 -8.57 8.40
N LEU A 85 -6.14 -9.69 8.75
CA LEU A 85 -4.71 -9.87 8.49
C LEU A 85 -4.51 -10.27 7.04
N GLY A 86 -3.61 -9.55 6.35
CA GLY A 86 -3.20 -9.87 5.00
C GLY A 86 -1.78 -10.39 4.99
N PHE A 87 -1.52 -11.41 4.19
CA PHE A 87 -0.20 -12.00 4.01
C PHE A 87 0.19 -11.96 2.54
N ILE A 88 1.44 -11.62 2.29
CA ILE A 88 1.99 -11.70 0.94
C ILE A 88 2.13 -13.18 0.59
N GLY A 89 1.33 -13.65 -0.37
CA GLY A 89 1.38 -15.03 -0.85
C GLY A 89 2.39 -15.22 -1.97
N ALA A 90 2.58 -14.19 -2.81
CA ALA A 90 3.54 -14.22 -3.90
C ALA A 90 3.84 -12.82 -4.41
N ILE A 91 5.05 -12.64 -4.90
CA ILE A 91 5.50 -11.43 -5.60
C ILE A 91 6.09 -11.92 -6.92
N ARG A 92 5.61 -11.36 -8.04
CA ARG A 92 6.04 -11.77 -9.37
C ARG A 92 6.42 -10.55 -10.20
N ASN A 93 7.37 -10.76 -11.11
CA ASN A 93 7.80 -9.73 -12.07
C ASN A 93 8.17 -8.41 -11.39
N LEU A 94 8.82 -8.53 -10.23
CA LEU A 94 9.28 -7.35 -9.50
C LEU A 94 10.42 -6.68 -10.24
N GLU A 95 10.24 -5.40 -10.56
CA GLU A 95 11.27 -4.56 -11.15
C GLU A 95 11.47 -3.34 -10.27
N ILE A 96 12.69 -3.13 -9.83
CA ILE A 96 13.09 -1.93 -9.08
C ILE A 96 13.95 -1.09 -10.01
N VAL A 97 13.44 0.03 -10.45
CA VAL A 97 14.14 0.96 -11.35
C VAL A 97 14.97 1.96 -10.56
N GLY A 98 14.47 2.36 -9.40
CA GLY A 98 15.18 3.30 -8.53
C GLY A 98 14.55 3.32 -7.15
N CYS A 99 15.24 3.95 -6.21
CA CYS A 99 14.78 4.09 -4.84
C CYS A 99 14.69 5.58 -4.48
N PRO A 100 13.59 5.99 -3.81
CA PRO A 100 13.43 7.38 -3.42
C PRO A 100 14.33 7.72 -2.24
N LYS A 101 14.55 9.00 -2.05
CA LYS A 101 15.37 9.54 -0.96
C LYS A 101 14.49 10.13 0.12
N VAL A 102 15.05 10.30 1.29
CA VAL A 102 14.40 11.06 2.38
C VAL A 102 13.92 12.40 1.85
N GLY A 103 12.67 12.75 2.16
CA GLY A 103 12.02 13.98 1.67
C GLY A 103 11.22 13.79 0.40
N ASP A 104 11.47 12.73 -0.36
CA ASP A 104 10.67 12.44 -1.55
C ASP A 104 9.26 11.98 -1.15
N VAL A 105 8.30 12.26 -2.04
CA VAL A 105 6.92 11.79 -1.91
C VAL A 105 6.66 10.77 -3.00
N ILE A 106 6.31 9.56 -2.60
CA ILE A 106 5.96 8.51 -3.55
C ILE A 106 4.45 8.34 -3.63
N THR A 107 3.97 8.04 -4.82
CA THR A 107 2.59 7.66 -5.09
C THR A 107 2.57 6.20 -5.48
N THR A 108 1.75 5.41 -4.80
CA THR A 108 1.61 3.98 -5.08
C THR A 108 0.20 3.72 -5.56
N CYS A 109 0.10 3.04 -6.70
CA CYS A 109 -1.17 2.64 -7.28
C CYS A 109 -1.23 1.12 -7.33
N VAL A 110 -2.25 0.53 -6.72
CA VAL A 110 -2.54 -0.90 -6.87
C VAL A 110 -3.84 -1.06 -7.65
N THR A 111 -3.83 -1.95 -8.63
CA THR A 111 -4.97 -2.28 -9.46
C THR A 111 -5.29 -3.75 -9.28
N VAL A 112 -6.48 -4.05 -8.77
CA VAL A 112 -6.93 -5.42 -8.57
C VAL A 112 -7.20 -6.07 -9.92
N ILE A 113 -6.55 -7.20 -10.17
CA ILE A 113 -6.74 -8.01 -11.38
C ILE A 113 -7.78 -9.09 -11.11
N ASP A 114 -7.71 -9.70 -9.94
CA ASP A 114 -8.61 -10.81 -9.57
C ASP A 114 -8.74 -10.86 -8.05
N ASP A 115 -9.91 -11.25 -7.58
CA ASP A 115 -10.18 -11.36 -6.15
C ASP A 115 -11.09 -12.58 -5.94
N VAL A 116 -10.50 -13.70 -5.55
CA VAL A 116 -11.20 -14.98 -5.43
C VAL A 116 -10.81 -15.67 -4.13
N LEU A 117 -11.82 -16.06 -3.35
CA LEU A 117 -11.65 -16.92 -2.17
C LEU A 117 -10.61 -16.41 -1.16
N GLY A 118 -10.68 -15.10 -0.85
CA GLY A 118 -9.76 -14.49 0.10
C GLY A 118 -8.36 -14.22 -0.44
N MET A 119 -8.16 -14.42 -1.74
CA MET A 119 -6.90 -14.12 -2.43
C MET A 119 -7.12 -12.95 -3.38
N THR A 120 -6.30 -11.92 -3.25
CA THR A 120 -6.32 -10.78 -4.14
C THR A 120 -5.04 -10.76 -4.98
N LEU A 121 -5.19 -10.75 -6.30
CA LEU A 121 -4.08 -10.53 -7.23
C LEU A 121 -4.15 -9.09 -7.73
N ALA A 122 -3.06 -8.37 -7.61
CA ALA A 122 -3.02 -6.96 -8.00
C ALA A 122 -1.70 -6.61 -8.68
N ASN A 123 -1.73 -5.57 -9.51
CA ASN A 123 -0.53 -4.90 -10.01
C ASN A 123 -0.24 -3.70 -9.11
N GLY A 124 1.01 -3.53 -8.73
CA GLY A 124 1.46 -2.37 -7.96
C GLY A 124 2.48 -1.57 -8.75
N VAL A 125 2.34 -0.25 -8.71
CA VAL A 125 3.28 0.68 -9.35
C VAL A 125 3.58 1.79 -8.36
N VAL A 126 4.86 2.04 -8.13
CA VAL A 126 5.33 3.17 -7.31
C VAL A 126 5.95 4.21 -8.23
N THR A 127 5.50 5.45 -8.12
CA THR A 127 6.05 6.57 -8.89
C THR A 127 6.54 7.67 -7.94
N CYS A 128 7.49 8.46 -8.41
CA CYS A 128 8.01 9.63 -7.73
C CYS A 128 8.35 10.68 -8.78
N ASN A 129 7.78 11.87 -8.65
CA ASN A 129 7.99 12.97 -9.60
C ASN A 129 7.71 12.56 -11.06
N GLY A 130 6.66 11.75 -11.27
CA GLY A 130 6.27 11.29 -12.61
C GLY A 130 7.08 10.12 -13.14
N GLU A 131 8.10 9.66 -12.44
CA GLU A 131 8.93 8.52 -12.84
C GLU A 131 8.54 7.25 -12.10
N THR A 132 8.49 6.13 -12.81
CA THR A 132 8.23 4.83 -12.20
C THR A 132 9.48 4.34 -11.47
N LEU A 133 9.34 4.02 -10.20
CA LEU A 133 10.42 3.47 -9.37
C LEU A 133 10.35 1.96 -9.23
N ALA A 134 9.15 1.40 -9.17
CA ALA A 134 8.96 -0.03 -8.96
C ALA A 134 7.65 -0.48 -9.56
N THR A 135 7.63 -1.71 -10.08
CA THR A 135 6.43 -2.39 -10.53
C THR A 135 6.47 -3.84 -10.09
N THR A 136 5.33 -4.42 -9.78
CA THR A 136 5.22 -5.84 -9.45
C THR A 136 3.78 -6.33 -9.57
N GLU A 137 3.62 -7.63 -9.73
CA GLU A 137 2.38 -8.32 -9.41
C GLU A 137 2.49 -8.82 -7.98
N ILE A 138 1.44 -8.67 -7.20
CA ILE A 138 1.41 -9.10 -5.81
C ILE A 138 0.13 -9.91 -5.55
N LYS A 139 0.28 -11.00 -4.82
CA LYS A 139 -0.84 -11.82 -4.37
C LYS A 139 -0.93 -11.70 -2.85
N ILE A 140 -2.08 -11.25 -2.37
CA ILE A 140 -2.35 -11.10 -0.94
C ILE A 140 -3.40 -12.13 -0.54
N ALA A 141 -3.09 -12.93 0.48
CA ALA A 141 -4.03 -13.81 1.14
C ALA A 141 -4.57 -13.11 2.38
N VAL A 142 -5.87 -13.14 2.57
CA VAL A 142 -6.54 -12.51 3.71
C VAL A 142 -7.04 -13.60 4.64
N LYS A 143 -6.72 -13.46 5.93
CA LYS A 143 -7.23 -14.33 6.99
C LYS A 143 -8.16 -13.52 7.88
N GLU A 144 -9.34 -14.05 8.14
CA GLU A 144 -10.26 -13.40 9.07
C GLU A 144 -9.69 -13.42 10.49
N ALA A 145 -9.83 -12.30 11.20
CA ALA A 145 -9.48 -12.21 12.61
C ALA A 145 -10.53 -13.00 13.40
N GLU A 146 -10.08 -13.92 14.21
CA GLU A 146 -10.94 -14.67 15.13
C GLU A 146 -11.26 -13.84 16.38
#